data_67839778b858484e712ae13c3c8566d9
#
_entry.id   67839778b858484e712ae13c3c8566d9
#
_cell.length_a   1.000
_cell.length_b   1.000
_cell.length_c   1.000
_cell.angle_alpha   90.00
_cell.angle_beta   90.00
_cell.angle_gamma   90.00
#
_symmetry.space_group_name_H-M   'P 1'
#
loop_
_entity.id
_entity.type
_entity.pdbx_description
1 polymer ?
#
loop_
_entity_poly.entity_id
_entity_poly.type
_entity_poly.pdbx_seq_one_letter_code
_entity_poly.pdbx_strand_id
1 'polypeptide(L)'
;MEIPSKCPKIWVLTLLILLIFTGVFFESSVFSLLEAQEIEANLVFEEIPQLVTLQENTLIPLSNPANPEPEIVRRFSVIITGYSSTPWQTDDSPYITAAGTWVREGIIANNILPFGTRVKIPELFGDQIFVVEDRMSWQKGNYQIDIWFPDYWEAVSFGAKRTYIEVLEG
;
A
#
# COMPACT_ATOMS: atom_id res chain seq x y z
N MET A 1 -53.94 -27.55 41.33
CA MET A 1 -52.77 -26.76 40.96
C MET A 1 -52.27 -27.31 39.63
N GLU A 2 -52.82 -26.77 38.53
CA GLU A 2 -52.57 -27.28 37.17
C GLU A 2 -51.32 -26.60 36.59
N ILE A 3 -50.40 -27.40 36.09
CA ILE A 3 -49.20 -26.94 35.42
C ILE A 3 -49.57 -26.67 33.94
N PRO A 4 -49.39 -25.45 33.40
CA PRO A 4 -49.72 -25.18 31.99
C PRO A 4 -48.72 -25.91 31.09
N SER A 5 -49.26 -26.76 30.21
CA SER A 5 -48.53 -27.45 29.16
C SER A 5 -47.88 -26.41 28.21
N LYS A 6 -46.56 -26.25 28.29
CA LYS A 6 -45.78 -25.39 27.38
C LYS A 6 -45.94 -25.87 25.94
N CYS A 7 -46.42 -24.99 25.10
CA CYS A 7 -46.75 -25.20 23.70
C CYS A 7 -45.52 -25.74 22.92
N PRO A 8 -45.56 -26.95 22.33
CA PRO A 8 -44.40 -27.58 21.70
C PRO A 8 -43.89 -26.81 20.47
N LYS A 9 -44.71 -25.92 19.92
CA LYS A 9 -44.35 -25.13 18.74
C LYS A 9 -43.25 -24.10 18.97
N ILE A 10 -43.09 -23.59 20.21
CA ILE A 10 -42.06 -22.59 20.54
C ILE A 10 -40.67 -23.24 20.58
N TRP A 11 -40.56 -24.45 21.08
CA TRP A 11 -39.30 -25.18 21.13
C TRP A 11 -38.80 -25.61 19.76
N VAL A 12 -39.68 -25.99 18.84
CA VAL A 12 -39.32 -26.32 17.47
C VAL A 12 -38.83 -25.07 16.73
N LEU A 13 -39.47 -23.91 16.94
CA LEU A 13 -39.06 -22.67 16.31
C LEU A 13 -37.69 -22.17 16.79
N THR A 14 -37.39 -22.28 18.09
CA THR A 14 -36.09 -21.94 18.66
C THR A 14 -34.98 -22.87 18.16
N LEU A 15 -35.25 -24.15 18.00
CA LEU A 15 -34.31 -25.13 17.49
C LEU A 15 -34.01 -24.89 15.98
N LEU A 16 -35.01 -24.48 15.20
CA LEU A 16 -34.88 -24.16 13.79
C LEU A 16 -34.05 -22.87 13.58
N ILE A 17 -34.27 -21.86 14.39
CA ILE A 17 -33.47 -20.62 14.39
C ILE A 17 -32.02 -20.89 14.78
N LEU A 18 -31.77 -21.76 15.75
CA LEU A 18 -30.43 -22.13 16.17
C LEU A 18 -29.65 -22.84 15.05
N LEU A 19 -30.32 -23.74 14.30
CA LEU A 19 -29.75 -24.47 13.18
C LEU A 19 -29.41 -23.53 12.02
N ILE A 20 -30.24 -22.53 11.74
CA ILE A 20 -29.96 -21.52 10.68
C ILE A 20 -28.76 -20.65 11.07
N PHE A 21 -28.68 -20.21 12.34
CA PHE A 21 -27.54 -19.41 12.81
C PHE A 21 -26.23 -20.18 12.77
N THR A 22 -26.21 -21.46 13.19
CA THR A 22 -24.99 -22.29 13.13
C THR A 22 -24.54 -22.58 11.69
N GLY A 23 -25.48 -22.78 10.76
CA GLY A 23 -25.19 -22.97 9.34
C GLY A 23 -24.54 -21.73 8.69
N VAL A 24 -25.08 -20.55 8.96
CA VAL A 24 -24.56 -19.29 8.40
C VAL A 24 -23.16 -18.96 8.95
N PHE A 25 -22.91 -19.24 10.24
CA PHE A 25 -21.58 -19.04 10.83
C PHE A 25 -20.52 -20.02 10.27
N PHE A 26 -20.93 -21.25 9.94
CA PHE A 26 -20.02 -22.26 9.40
C PHE A 26 -19.61 -21.92 7.95
N GLU A 27 -20.56 -21.49 7.10
CA GLU A 27 -20.24 -21.09 5.73
C GLU A 27 -19.36 -19.84 5.67
N SER A 28 -19.57 -18.84 6.53
CA SER A 28 -18.73 -17.66 6.58
C SER A 28 -17.29 -17.96 7.04
N SER A 29 -17.11 -18.91 7.94
CA SER A 29 -15.78 -19.34 8.40
C SER A 29 -15.00 -20.12 7.33
N VAL A 30 -15.67 -20.96 6.56
CA VAL A 30 -15.04 -21.72 5.47
C VAL A 30 -14.69 -20.79 4.31
N PHE A 31 -15.54 -19.81 4.01
CA PHE A 31 -15.27 -18.83 2.96
C PHE A 31 -14.06 -17.95 3.29
N SER A 32 -13.92 -17.50 4.54
CA SER A 32 -12.76 -16.69 4.96
C SER A 32 -11.44 -17.49 4.96
N LEU A 33 -11.50 -18.81 5.23
CA LEU A 33 -10.31 -19.67 5.15
C LEU A 33 -9.90 -19.97 3.71
N LEU A 34 -10.85 -20.10 2.79
CA LEU A 34 -10.56 -20.27 1.37
C LEU A 34 -9.97 -19.01 0.75
N GLU A 35 -10.47 -17.83 1.11
CA GLU A 35 -9.94 -16.55 0.66
C GLU A 35 -8.51 -16.28 1.20
N ALA A 36 -8.23 -16.71 2.43
CA ALA A 36 -6.89 -16.62 3.01
C ALA A 36 -5.88 -17.56 2.31
N GLN A 37 -6.31 -18.75 1.88
CA GLN A 37 -5.45 -19.68 1.12
C GLN A 37 -5.19 -19.20 -0.30
N GLU A 38 -6.14 -18.52 -0.94
CA GLU A 38 -5.95 -17.96 -2.29
C GLU A 38 -4.98 -16.76 -2.28
N ILE A 39 -4.92 -16.01 -1.18
CA ILE A 39 -3.97 -14.92 -0.99
C ILE A 39 -2.55 -15.45 -0.77
N GLU A 40 -2.37 -16.56 -0.04
CA GLU A 40 -1.05 -17.17 0.15
C GLU A 40 -0.55 -17.88 -1.13
N ALA A 41 -1.44 -18.44 -1.96
CA ALA A 41 -1.06 -19.08 -3.22
C ALA A 41 -0.60 -18.07 -4.30
N ASN A 42 -1.07 -16.82 -4.24
CA ASN A 42 -0.64 -15.75 -5.15
C ASN A 42 0.64 -15.02 -4.70
N LEU A 43 1.19 -15.36 -3.53
CA LEU A 43 2.51 -14.90 -3.07
C LEU A 43 3.65 -15.80 -3.56
N VAL A 44 3.37 -16.81 -4.37
CA VAL A 44 4.40 -17.58 -5.05
C VAL A 44 4.98 -16.73 -6.16
N PHE A 45 6.10 -16.11 -5.88
CA PHE A 45 7.21 -15.80 -6.76
C PHE A 45 6.86 -15.88 -8.25
N GLU A 46 6.61 -14.73 -8.86
CA GLU A 46 6.86 -14.58 -10.27
C GLU A 46 8.38 -14.62 -10.45
N GLU A 47 8.89 -15.83 -10.64
CA GLU A 47 10.24 -16.09 -11.07
C GLU A 47 10.46 -15.35 -12.39
N ILE A 48 11.33 -14.35 -12.37
CA ILE A 48 11.79 -13.67 -13.59
C ILE A 48 12.31 -14.78 -14.52
N PRO A 49 11.75 -14.95 -15.71
CA PRO A 49 12.28 -15.92 -16.64
C PRO A 49 13.67 -15.45 -17.12
N GLN A 50 14.70 -15.93 -16.45
CA GLN A 50 16.05 -15.95 -17.02
C GLN A 50 16.06 -17.03 -18.10
N LEU A 51 15.77 -16.69 -19.30
CA LEU A 51 16.44 -17.26 -20.49
C LEU A 51 16.00 -16.49 -21.73
N VAL A 52 16.62 -15.35 -22.00
CA VAL A 52 16.60 -14.79 -23.34
C VAL A 52 17.64 -15.57 -24.15
N THR A 53 17.15 -16.55 -24.93
CA THR A 53 17.96 -17.15 -25.99
C THR A 53 18.26 -16.04 -27.00
N LEU A 54 19.51 -15.67 -27.12
CA LEU A 54 19.98 -14.72 -28.13
C LEU A 54 19.75 -15.31 -29.52
N GLN A 55 18.66 -14.93 -30.16
CA GLN A 55 18.54 -15.05 -31.61
C GLN A 55 19.22 -13.83 -32.22
N GLU A 56 20.18 -14.12 -33.08
CA GLU A 56 20.93 -13.13 -33.85
C GLU A 56 19.98 -12.18 -34.60
N ASN A 57 20.22 -10.84 -34.45
CA ASN A 57 19.59 -9.69 -35.07
C ASN A 57 18.52 -8.92 -34.27
N THR A 58 18.55 -8.94 -32.95
CA THR A 58 17.84 -7.93 -32.18
C THR A 58 18.81 -6.81 -31.83
N LEU A 59 18.55 -5.60 -32.36
CA LEU A 59 19.23 -4.39 -31.88
C LEU A 59 18.79 -4.19 -30.42
N ILE A 60 19.61 -4.64 -29.49
CA ILE A 60 19.45 -4.34 -28.07
C ILE A 60 19.58 -2.81 -27.97
N PRO A 61 18.60 -2.08 -27.40
CA PRO A 61 18.81 -0.67 -27.11
C PRO A 61 20.04 -0.60 -26.20
N LEU A 62 21.12 0.02 -26.70
CA LEU A 62 22.30 0.26 -25.89
C LEU A 62 21.85 1.19 -24.76
N SER A 63 21.74 0.64 -23.55
CA SER A 63 21.68 1.46 -22.35
C SER A 63 22.88 2.38 -22.38
N ASN A 64 22.68 3.68 -22.22
CA ASN A 64 23.77 4.65 -22.26
C ASN A 64 24.74 4.35 -21.12
N PRO A 65 25.96 3.79 -21.38
CA PRO A 65 26.88 3.42 -20.30
C PRO A 65 27.37 4.61 -19.47
N ALA A 66 27.16 5.84 -19.97
CA ALA A 66 27.50 7.07 -19.26
C ALA A 66 26.42 7.50 -18.21
N ASN A 67 25.21 6.95 -18.30
CA ASN A 67 24.14 7.21 -17.34
C ASN A 67 23.18 6.00 -17.30
N PRO A 68 23.58 4.92 -16.63
CA PRO A 68 22.73 3.74 -16.51
C PRO A 68 21.45 4.12 -15.79
N GLU A 69 20.32 3.55 -16.22
CA GLU A 69 19.09 3.67 -15.44
C GLU A 69 19.29 3.09 -14.04
N PRO A 70 18.78 3.77 -12.99
CA PRO A 70 18.96 3.28 -11.64
C PRO A 70 18.28 1.91 -11.47
N GLU A 71 19.01 0.96 -10.89
CA GLU A 71 18.52 -0.38 -10.63
C GLU A 71 17.44 -0.36 -9.55
N ILE A 72 16.39 -1.17 -9.75
CA ILE A 72 15.32 -1.35 -8.77
C ILE A 72 15.76 -2.43 -7.78
N VAL A 73 16.01 -2.02 -6.54
CA VAL A 73 16.46 -2.95 -5.47
C VAL A 73 15.30 -3.52 -4.66
N ARG A 74 14.15 -2.89 -4.68
CA ARG A 74 12.96 -3.34 -3.93
C ARG A 74 11.68 -2.75 -4.51
N ARG A 75 10.60 -3.55 -4.47
CA ARG A 75 9.23 -3.12 -4.78
C ARG A 75 8.30 -3.54 -3.66
N PHE A 76 7.38 -2.67 -3.23
CA PHE A 76 6.32 -3.03 -2.26
C PHE A 76 5.11 -2.11 -2.36
N SER A 77 3.95 -2.63 -1.94
CA SER A 77 2.69 -1.88 -1.96
C SER A 77 2.60 -0.88 -0.82
N VAL A 78 2.02 0.29 -1.12
CA VAL A 78 1.87 1.40 -0.19
C VAL A 78 0.52 2.09 -0.36
N ILE A 79 0.14 2.87 0.66
CA ILE A 79 -0.90 3.89 0.54
C ILE A 79 -0.19 5.23 0.41
N ILE A 80 -0.53 5.98 -0.64
CA ILE A 80 0.04 7.29 -0.90
C ILE A 80 -1.01 8.35 -0.64
N THR A 81 -0.65 9.37 0.11
CA THR A 81 -1.45 10.57 0.39
C THR A 81 -0.63 11.82 0.06
N GLY A 82 -1.26 12.99 0.09
CA GLY A 82 -0.60 14.27 -0.13
C GLY A 82 -0.62 15.13 1.13
N TYR A 83 0.41 15.95 1.33
CA TYR A 83 0.47 16.99 2.34
C TYR A 83 1.04 18.28 1.76
N SER A 84 0.82 19.39 2.46
CA SER A 84 1.34 20.71 2.10
C SER A 84 1.91 21.41 3.32
N SER A 85 2.63 22.50 3.11
CA SER A 85 3.24 23.30 4.19
C SER A 85 2.21 24.14 4.96
N THR A 86 1.26 23.47 5.61
CA THR A 86 0.23 24.11 6.43
C THR A 86 0.39 23.72 7.89
N PRO A 87 0.11 24.64 8.84
CA PRO A 87 0.33 24.40 10.29
C PRO A 87 -0.43 23.19 10.87
N TRP A 88 -1.51 22.74 10.22
CA TRP A 88 -2.31 21.60 10.65
C TRP A 88 -1.93 20.29 9.99
N GLN A 89 -1.05 20.30 8.98
CA GLN A 89 -0.54 19.11 8.31
C GLN A 89 0.94 18.82 8.64
N THR A 90 1.63 19.80 9.24
CA THR A 90 3.05 19.75 9.55
C THR A 90 3.29 20.11 11.03
N ASP A 91 4.54 20.25 11.42
CA ASP A 91 4.96 20.78 12.71
C ASP A 91 5.14 22.31 12.68
N ASP A 92 5.86 22.85 13.68
CA ASP A 92 6.14 24.28 13.79
C ASP A 92 7.05 24.83 12.67
N SER A 93 7.60 23.95 11.81
CA SER A 93 8.53 24.29 10.73
C SER A 93 8.02 23.82 9.36
N PRO A 94 6.87 24.30 8.87
CA PRO A 94 6.14 23.73 7.74
C PRO A 94 6.91 23.74 6.41
N TYR A 95 7.98 24.48 6.30
CA TYR A 95 8.82 24.55 5.09
C TYR A 95 10.16 23.80 5.22
N ILE A 96 10.44 23.19 6.37
CA ILE A 96 11.66 22.43 6.61
C ILE A 96 11.28 20.98 6.84
N THR A 97 11.90 20.08 6.09
CA THR A 97 11.68 18.63 6.22
C THR A 97 12.38 18.08 7.45
N ALA A 98 12.04 16.88 7.88
CA ALA A 98 12.73 16.18 8.97
C ALA A 98 14.22 15.89 8.66
N ALA A 99 14.65 15.93 7.39
CA ALA A 99 16.05 15.88 6.98
C ALA A 99 16.78 17.24 7.09
N GLY A 100 16.07 18.33 7.46
CA GLY A 100 16.61 19.67 7.54
C GLY A 100 16.73 20.42 6.22
N THR A 101 16.07 19.93 5.16
CA THR A 101 16.05 20.56 3.83
C THR A 101 14.77 21.37 3.63
N TRP A 102 14.80 22.33 2.68
CA TRP A 102 13.60 23.03 2.24
C TRP A 102 12.68 22.09 1.44
N VAL A 103 11.38 22.20 1.69
CA VAL A 103 10.36 21.48 0.92
C VAL A 103 10.40 21.88 -0.56
N ARG A 104 10.19 20.92 -1.45
CA ARG A 104 10.10 21.11 -2.90
C ARG A 104 9.37 19.95 -3.56
N GLU A 105 9.00 20.10 -4.81
CA GLU A 105 8.45 18.98 -5.60
C GLU A 105 9.41 17.79 -5.64
N GLY A 106 8.86 16.60 -5.62
CA GLY A 106 9.62 15.35 -5.59
C GLY A 106 10.06 14.89 -4.20
N ILE A 107 9.68 15.61 -3.11
CA ILE A 107 9.90 15.14 -1.73
C ILE A 107 8.75 14.26 -1.28
N ILE A 108 9.10 13.22 -0.55
CA ILE A 108 8.16 12.35 0.15
C ILE A 108 8.53 12.16 1.62
N ALA A 109 7.49 11.99 2.44
CA ALA A 109 7.60 11.58 3.83
C ALA A 109 7.33 10.07 3.93
N ASN A 110 8.22 9.35 4.65
CA ASN A 110 8.06 7.94 4.97
C ASN A 110 8.82 7.58 6.24
N ASN A 111 8.28 6.66 7.07
CA ASN A 111 8.85 6.36 8.39
C ASN A 111 9.86 5.20 8.41
N ILE A 112 9.95 4.40 7.33
CA ILE A 112 10.85 3.22 7.30
C ILE A 112 12.03 3.35 6.34
N LEU A 113 11.90 4.11 5.26
CA LEU A 113 12.99 4.29 4.31
C LEU A 113 14.00 5.30 4.86
N PRO A 114 15.31 5.08 4.70
CA PRO A 114 16.33 6.07 5.04
C PRO A 114 16.14 7.39 4.32
N PHE A 115 16.60 8.50 4.91
CA PHE A 115 16.68 9.76 4.18
C PHE A 115 17.60 9.63 2.98
N GLY A 116 17.25 10.30 1.90
CA GLY A 116 17.95 10.24 0.61
C GLY A 116 17.57 9.05 -0.26
N THR A 117 16.76 8.09 0.26
CA THR A 117 16.27 6.98 -0.58
C THR A 117 15.47 7.53 -1.75
N ARG A 118 15.83 7.08 -2.96
CA ARG A 118 15.12 7.41 -4.20
C ARG A 118 14.08 6.37 -4.51
N VAL A 119 12.88 6.80 -4.88
CA VAL A 119 11.78 5.90 -5.25
C VAL A 119 11.08 6.37 -6.51
N LYS A 120 10.55 5.43 -7.29
CA LYS A 120 9.56 5.69 -8.35
C LYS A 120 8.18 5.24 -7.87
N ILE A 121 7.14 5.86 -8.44
CA ILE A 121 5.73 5.51 -8.25
C ILE A 121 5.12 5.33 -9.65
N PRO A 122 5.41 4.22 -10.35
CA PRO A 122 5.18 4.11 -11.78
C PRO A 122 3.73 4.32 -12.21
N GLU A 123 2.78 3.78 -11.46
CA GLU A 123 1.35 3.86 -11.80
C GLU A 123 0.78 5.29 -11.72
N LEU A 124 1.38 6.17 -10.93
CA LEU A 124 0.86 7.53 -10.71
C LEU A 124 1.71 8.61 -11.38
N PHE A 125 3.03 8.40 -11.47
CA PHE A 125 3.98 9.42 -11.89
C PHE A 125 5.00 8.93 -12.92
N GLY A 126 4.84 7.69 -13.45
CA GLY A 126 5.77 7.14 -14.44
C GLY A 126 7.21 7.10 -13.91
N ASP A 127 8.12 7.67 -14.66
CA ASP A 127 9.56 7.66 -14.36
C ASP A 127 10.05 8.76 -13.41
N GLN A 128 9.12 9.56 -12.88
CA GLN A 128 9.49 10.60 -11.92
C GLN A 128 10.11 9.99 -10.66
N ILE A 129 11.26 10.53 -10.25
CA ILE A 129 11.97 10.12 -9.04
C ILE A 129 11.56 11.03 -7.89
N PHE A 130 11.20 10.40 -6.78
CA PHE A 130 10.93 11.03 -5.50
C PHE A 130 12.07 10.72 -4.53
N VAL A 131 12.30 11.61 -3.55
CA VAL A 131 13.34 11.44 -2.53
C VAL A 131 12.72 11.49 -1.14
N VAL A 132 13.09 10.54 -0.30
CA VAL A 132 12.68 10.51 1.11
C VAL A 132 13.48 11.56 1.86
N GLU A 133 12.87 12.68 2.23
CA GLU A 133 13.49 13.75 3.01
C GLU A 133 12.66 14.13 4.24
N ASP A 134 11.45 13.55 4.38
CA ASP A 134 10.56 13.91 5.47
C ASP A 134 10.06 12.67 6.24
N ARG A 135 9.44 12.93 7.39
CA ARG A 135 8.83 11.93 8.27
C ARG A 135 7.38 12.28 8.53
N MET A 136 6.58 11.25 8.64
CA MET A 136 5.19 11.37 9.08
C MET A 136 5.09 11.20 10.60
N SER A 137 3.95 11.61 11.17
CA SER A 137 3.62 11.26 12.56
C SER A 137 3.85 9.75 12.80
N TRP A 138 4.37 9.41 13.96
CA TRP A 138 4.61 8.03 14.39
C TRP A 138 3.36 7.14 14.39
N GLN A 139 2.16 7.76 14.40
CA GLN A 139 0.87 7.06 14.31
C GLN A 139 0.56 6.54 12.90
N LYS A 140 1.27 7.04 11.88
CA LYS A 140 1.10 6.62 10.49
C LYS A 140 1.79 5.28 10.26
N GLY A 141 1.14 4.45 9.44
CA GLY A 141 1.65 3.11 9.13
C GLY A 141 2.97 3.14 8.34
N ASN A 142 3.75 2.08 8.50
CA ASN A 142 5.05 1.94 7.83
C ASN A 142 4.96 1.91 6.29
N TYR A 143 3.85 1.42 5.77
CA TYR A 143 3.58 1.32 4.32
C TYR A 143 2.73 2.49 3.82
N GLN A 144 2.83 3.62 4.46
CA GLN A 144 2.24 4.88 4.00
C GLN A 144 3.34 5.83 3.55
N ILE A 145 3.03 6.61 2.53
CA ILE A 145 3.88 7.67 1.97
C ILE A 145 3.03 8.91 1.83
N ASP A 146 3.56 10.06 2.22
CA ASP A 146 2.95 11.35 1.96
C ASP A 146 3.82 12.11 0.94
N ILE A 147 3.23 12.54 -0.17
CA ILE A 147 3.89 13.38 -1.18
C ILE A 147 3.65 14.84 -0.83
N TRP A 148 4.71 15.63 -0.84
CA TRP A 148 4.58 17.06 -0.66
C TRP A 148 4.03 17.76 -1.91
N PHE A 149 3.07 18.66 -1.72
CA PHE A 149 2.48 19.52 -2.74
C PHE A 149 2.64 21.01 -2.35
N PRO A 150 2.89 21.90 -3.31
CA PRO A 150 3.02 23.32 -3.02
C PRO A 150 1.71 23.95 -2.56
N ASP A 151 0.58 23.46 -3.03
CA ASP A 151 -0.75 23.95 -2.72
C ASP A 151 -1.56 22.97 -1.87
N TYR A 152 -2.30 23.53 -0.91
CA TYR A 152 -3.15 22.74 0.00
C TYR A 152 -4.25 21.97 -0.75
N TRP A 153 -4.89 22.64 -1.71
CA TRP A 153 -6.00 22.02 -2.43
C TRP A 153 -5.53 20.94 -3.40
N GLU A 154 -4.31 21.06 -3.92
CA GLU A 154 -3.67 19.97 -4.69
C GLU A 154 -3.46 18.74 -3.79
N ALA A 155 -2.88 18.93 -2.61
CA ALA A 155 -2.69 17.85 -1.65
C ALA A 155 -4.01 17.16 -1.25
N VAL A 156 -5.06 17.95 -0.97
CA VAL A 156 -6.38 17.44 -0.63
C VAL A 156 -7.04 16.71 -1.82
N SER A 157 -6.93 17.27 -3.02
CA SER A 157 -7.52 16.70 -4.24
C SER A 157 -6.83 15.40 -4.67
N PHE A 158 -5.55 15.27 -4.34
CA PHE A 158 -4.80 14.04 -4.59
C PHE A 158 -5.42 12.86 -3.86
N GLY A 159 -5.87 13.08 -2.60
CA GLY A 159 -6.54 12.06 -1.79
C GLY A 159 -5.62 10.91 -1.42
N ALA A 160 -6.22 9.73 -1.13
CA ALA A 160 -5.49 8.51 -0.80
C ALA A 160 -5.54 7.53 -1.97
N LYS A 161 -4.39 7.01 -2.37
CA LYS A 161 -4.25 6.05 -3.48
C LYS A 161 -3.48 4.82 -3.00
N ARG A 162 -3.93 3.64 -3.41
CA ARG A 162 -3.18 2.40 -3.16
C ARG A 162 -2.45 2.03 -4.45
N THR A 163 -1.14 1.84 -4.34
CA THR A 163 -0.26 1.49 -5.45
C THR A 163 1.01 0.81 -4.91
N TYR A 164 2.03 0.67 -5.72
CA TYR A 164 3.36 0.21 -5.31
C TYR A 164 4.43 1.26 -5.60
N ILE A 165 5.54 1.13 -4.92
CA ILE A 165 6.75 1.91 -5.19
C ILE A 165 7.91 1.00 -5.57
N GLU A 166 8.84 1.57 -6.31
CA GLU A 166 10.13 0.99 -6.67
C GLU A 166 11.23 1.78 -5.97
N VAL A 167 11.93 1.10 -5.07
CA VAL A 167 13.11 1.67 -4.42
C VAL A 167 14.30 1.47 -5.34
N LEU A 168 15.00 2.55 -5.63
CA LEU A 168 16.15 2.58 -6.52
C LEU A 168 17.44 2.41 -5.72
N GLU A 169 18.46 1.85 -6.38
CA GLU A 169 19.80 1.84 -5.84
C GLU A 169 20.31 3.27 -5.60
N GLY A 170 20.95 3.48 -4.44
CA GLY A 170 21.45 4.77 -3.95
C GLY A 170 22.82 5.13 -4.46
#